data_2c654ce00863a0707cce3f0f93017abe
#
_entry.id   2c654ce00863a0707cce3f0f93017abe
#
_cell.length_a   1.000
_cell.length_b   1.000
_cell.length_c   1.000
_cell.angle_alpha   90.00
_cell.angle_beta   90.00
_cell.angle_gamma   90.00
#
_symmetry.space_group_name_H-M   'P 1'
#
loop_
_entity.id
_entity.type
_entity.pdbx_description
1 polymer ?
#
loop_
_entity_poly.entity_id
_entity_poly.type
_entity_poly.pdbx_seq_one_letter_code
_entity_poly.pdbx_strand_id
1 'polypeptide(L)'
;EGAALWDADGHRYVDFIAEYTAGVYGHSAPEIRDAVIEAMQGGINLTGHNLLEGRLARLICERFPQIEQLRFTNSGTEANLMALTAALHFTGRKKIVVFSGGYHGGVLGFGARPLPTTVPFDFLVLPYNDAQTARAQIERHGPEIAAVLVEPMQGASGCIPGQPDFLQALRESATQVGALLVFDEVMTSRLAPHG
;
A
#
# COMPACT_ATOMS: atom_id res chain seq x y z
N GLU A 1 -18.25 5.07 18.39
CA GLU A 1 -17.56 6.11 19.17
C GLU A 1 -16.33 5.50 19.83
N GLY A 2 -15.18 6.14 19.70
CA GLY A 2 -13.92 5.55 20.14
C GLY A 2 -13.66 4.20 19.45
N ALA A 3 -13.45 3.15 20.25
CA ALA A 3 -13.25 1.77 19.77
C ALA A 3 -14.54 0.94 19.73
N ALA A 4 -15.71 1.57 19.73
CA ALA A 4 -16.99 0.87 19.73
C ALA A 4 -17.79 1.10 18.45
N LEU A 5 -18.39 0.03 17.96
CA LEU A 5 -19.33 -0.01 16.84
C LEU A 5 -20.71 -0.48 17.34
N TRP A 6 -21.76 -0.09 16.64
CA TRP A 6 -23.13 -0.58 16.86
C TRP A 6 -23.71 -1.07 15.54
N ASP A 7 -24.40 -2.18 15.58
CA ASP A 7 -25.17 -2.63 14.42
C ASP A 7 -26.51 -1.89 14.32
N ALA A 8 -27.30 -2.24 13.29
CA ALA A 8 -28.60 -1.63 13.06
C ALA A 8 -29.64 -1.95 14.15
N ASP A 9 -29.44 -3.01 14.90
CA ASP A 9 -30.31 -3.43 16.02
C ASP A 9 -29.87 -2.84 17.36
N GLY A 10 -28.78 -2.05 17.38
CA GLY A 10 -28.27 -1.35 18.55
C GLY A 10 -27.30 -2.16 19.42
N HIS A 11 -26.87 -3.35 19.00
CA HIS A 11 -25.86 -4.11 19.71
C HIS A 11 -24.50 -3.47 19.61
N ARG A 12 -23.77 -3.44 20.73
CA ARG A 12 -22.45 -2.84 20.83
C ARG A 12 -21.35 -3.87 20.66
N TYR A 13 -20.38 -3.55 19.82
CA TYR A 13 -19.17 -4.36 19.56
C TYR A 13 -17.91 -3.56 19.86
N VAL A 14 -16.83 -4.24 20.24
CA VAL A 14 -15.49 -3.65 20.27
C VAL A 14 -14.85 -3.84 18.90
N ASP A 15 -14.37 -2.74 18.31
CA ASP A 15 -13.72 -2.77 17.03
C ASP A 15 -12.24 -3.15 17.16
N PHE A 16 -11.89 -4.34 16.67
CA PHE A 16 -10.52 -4.82 16.56
C PHE A 16 -9.95 -4.70 15.15
N ILE A 17 -10.72 -4.16 14.19
CA ILE A 17 -10.29 -4.02 12.81
C ILE A 17 -9.64 -2.65 12.59
N ALA A 18 -10.17 -1.61 13.23
CA ALA A 18 -9.70 -0.22 13.16
C ALA A 18 -9.44 0.24 11.71
N GLU A 19 -10.35 -0.11 10.78
CA GLU A 19 -10.24 0.16 9.35
C GLU A 19 -8.86 -0.19 8.79
N TYR A 20 -8.34 -1.37 9.13
CA TYR A 20 -7.03 -1.85 8.66
C TYR A 20 -5.89 -0.86 8.97
N THR A 21 -5.85 -0.36 10.21
CA THR A 21 -4.92 0.67 10.75
C THR A 21 -5.23 2.13 10.37
N ALA A 22 -6.20 2.41 9.51
CA ALA A 22 -6.59 3.79 9.22
C ALA A 22 -7.31 4.45 10.41
N GLY A 23 -8.05 3.65 11.19
CA GLY A 23 -8.87 4.11 12.32
C GLY A 23 -8.18 4.16 13.67
N VAL A 24 -6.86 4.30 13.74
CA VAL A 24 -6.08 4.24 15.02
C VAL A 24 -6.48 5.31 16.04
N TYR A 25 -7.13 6.38 15.63
CA TYR A 25 -7.66 7.43 16.51
C TYR A 25 -9.08 7.16 17.01
N GLY A 26 -9.70 6.08 16.56
CA GLY A 26 -11.10 5.75 16.82
C GLY A 26 -12.10 6.47 15.89
N HIS A 27 -13.37 6.02 15.93
CA HIS A 27 -14.39 6.39 14.95
C HIS A 27 -14.90 7.83 15.02
N SER A 28 -14.65 8.56 16.09
CA SER A 28 -15.23 9.90 16.30
C SER A 28 -14.32 10.82 17.09
N ALA A 29 -13.01 10.79 16.80
CA ALA A 29 -12.05 11.70 17.41
C ALA A 29 -12.46 13.15 17.13
N PRO A 30 -12.73 13.96 18.16
CA PRO A 30 -13.23 15.34 17.99
C PRO A 30 -12.27 16.20 17.16
N GLU A 31 -10.98 16.05 17.37
CA GLU A 31 -9.93 16.82 16.68
C GLU A 31 -9.95 16.57 15.17
N ILE A 32 -10.19 15.34 14.73
CA ILE A 32 -10.28 14.98 13.32
C ILE A 32 -11.59 15.48 12.74
N ARG A 33 -12.70 15.26 13.45
CA ARG A 33 -14.02 15.71 13.00
C ARG A 33 -14.06 17.23 12.80
N ASP A 34 -13.57 17.97 13.79
CA ASP A 34 -13.62 19.42 13.79
C ASP A 34 -12.72 20.03 12.70
N ALA A 35 -11.53 19.41 12.46
CA ALA A 35 -10.67 19.80 11.35
C ALA A 35 -11.31 19.53 9.97
N VAL A 36 -12.06 18.42 9.82
CA VAL A 36 -12.81 18.14 8.59
C VAL A 36 -13.92 19.17 8.38
N ILE A 37 -14.69 19.51 9.42
CA ILE A 37 -15.75 20.53 9.35
C ILE A 37 -15.16 21.90 8.95
N GLU A 38 -14.06 22.31 9.56
CA GLU A 38 -13.36 23.55 9.21
C GLU A 38 -12.90 23.55 7.74
N ALA A 39 -12.29 22.47 7.29
CA ALA A 39 -11.83 22.35 5.91
C ALA A 39 -12.97 22.45 4.89
N MET A 40 -14.14 21.87 5.20
CA MET A 40 -15.32 21.93 4.34
C MET A 40 -15.88 23.33 4.18
N GLN A 41 -15.69 24.24 5.15
CA GLN A 41 -16.10 25.64 5.05
C GLN A 41 -15.32 26.39 3.95
N GLY A 42 -14.10 25.96 3.64
CA GLY A 42 -13.28 26.50 2.55
C GLY A 42 -13.66 26.02 1.15
N GLY A 43 -14.61 25.10 1.04
CA GLY A 43 -15.10 24.50 -0.21
C GLY A 43 -14.80 23.02 -0.31
N ILE A 44 -15.66 22.27 -1.00
CA ILE A 44 -15.60 20.81 -1.11
C ILE A 44 -15.09 20.37 -2.49
N ASN A 45 -15.53 21.03 -3.55
CA ASN A 45 -15.21 20.68 -4.94
C ASN A 45 -14.32 21.76 -5.55
N LEU A 46 -13.03 21.57 -5.45
CA LEU A 46 -12.02 22.50 -5.99
C LEU A 46 -11.46 21.93 -7.30
N THR A 47 -11.33 22.80 -8.31
CA THR A 47 -10.80 22.42 -9.63
C THR A 47 -9.28 22.14 -9.61
N GLY A 48 -8.56 22.70 -8.66
CA GLY A 48 -7.11 22.63 -8.51
C GLY A 48 -6.67 22.17 -7.13
N HIS A 49 -5.37 22.12 -6.95
CA HIS A 49 -4.76 21.80 -5.66
C HIS A 49 -5.09 22.86 -4.61
N ASN A 50 -5.33 22.43 -3.37
CA ASN A 50 -5.54 23.33 -2.24
C ASN A 50 -4.30 23.39 -1.33
N LEU A 51 -4.33 24.34 -0.39
CA LEU A 51 -3.21 24.56 0.53
C LEU A 51 -2.99 23.38 1.50
N LEU A 52 -4.06 22.65 1.85
CA LEU A 52 -3.98 21.49 2.75
C LEU A 52 -3.22 20.34 2.11
N GLU A 53 -3.40 20.12 0.79
CA GLU A 53 -2.69 19.09 0.03
C GLU A 53 -1.17 19.33 0.06
N GLY A 54 -0.73 20.55 -0.23
CA GLY A 54 0.69 20.91 -0.16
C GLY A 54 1.28 20.83 1.27
N ARG A 55 0.47 21.19 2.28
CA ARG A 55 0.86 21.07 3.69
C ARG A 55 1.01 19.60 4.12
N LEU A 56 0.06 18.76 3.74
CA LEU A 56 0.12 17.32 4.02
C LEU A 56 1.31 16.66 3.31
N ALA A 57 1.57 17.03 2.04
CA ALA A 57 2.72 16.52 1.29
C ALA A 57 4.03 16.80 2.02
N ARG A 58 4.21 18.03 2.53
CA ARG A 58 5.39 18.41 3.31
C ARG A 58 5.54 17.57 4.57
N LEU A 59 4.47 17.40 5.36
CA LEU A 59 4.49 16.59 6.58
C LEU A 59 4.86 15.13 6.30
N ILE A 60 4.40 14.57 5.18
CA ILE A 60 4.75 13.20 4.79
C ILE A 60 6.24 13.11 4.43
N CYS A 61 6.77 14.02 3.61
CA CYS A 61 8.18 14.04 3.26
C CYS A 61 9.09 14.28 4.48
N GLU A 62 8.67 15.10 5.44
CA GLU A 62 9.39 15.31 6.70
C GLU A 62 9.41 14.03 7.56
N ARG A 63 8.29 13.29 7.60
CA ARG A 63 8.20 12.03 8.34
C ARG A 63 8.97 10.89 7.70
N PHE A 64 9.00 10.84 6.37
CA PHE A 64 9.64 9.79 5.58
C PHE A 64 10.76 10.41 4.72
N PRO A 65 11.97 10.59 5.26
CA PRO A 65 13.05 11.33 4.56
C PRO A 65 13.48 10.74 3.22
N GLN A 66 13.16 9.47 2.96
CA GLN A 66 13.40 8.80 1.68
C GLN A 66 12.38 9.16 0.59
N ILE A 67 11.26 9.83 0.96
CA ILE A 67 10.25 10.30 0.02
C ILE A 67 10.57 11.73 -0.41
N GLU A 68 11.05 11.91 -1.64
CA GLU A 68 11.36 13.23 -2.21
C GLU A 68 10.13 13.87 -2.87
N GLN A 69 9.26 13.06 -3.45
CA GLN A 69 8.05 13.50 -4.13
C GLN A 69 6.90 12.54 -3.84
N LEU A 70 5.68 13.06 -3.83
CA LEU A 70 4.49 12.23 -3.67
C LEU A 70 3.32 12.70 -4.55
N ARG A 71 2.41 11.78 -4.78
CA ARG A 71 1.14 12.02 -5.44
C ARG A 71 0.01 11.46 -4.60
N PHE A 72 -1.00 12.27 -4.31
CA PHE A 72 -2.22 11.81 -3.66
C PHE A 72 -3.13 11.10 -4.66
N THR A 73 -3.82 10.08 -4.17
CA THR A 73 -4.83 9.30 -4.89
C THR A 73 -6.05 9.10 -3.98
N ASN A 74 -7.14 8.58 -4.54
CA ASN A 74 -8.38 8.38 -3.78
C ASN A 74 -8.42 7.05 -3.02
N SER A 75 -7.50 6.13 -3.31
CA SER A 75 -7.45 4.81 -2.66
C SER A 75 -6.07 4.17 -2.83
N GLY A 76 -5.76 3.16 -1.99
CA GLY A 76 -4.57 2.32 -2.16
C GLY A 76 -4.58 1.55 -3.48
N THR A 77 -5.74 1.12 -3.97
CA THR A 77 -5.89 0.50 -5.29
C THR A 77 -5.41 1.43 -6.40
N GLU A 78 -5.83 2.68 -6.37
CA GLU A 78 -5.41 3.68 -7.35
C GLU A 78 -3.91 3.98 -7.24
N ALA A 79 -3.39 4.11 -6.03
CA ALA A 79 -1.97 4.34 -5.78
C ALA A 79 -1.10 3.20 -6.36
N ASN A 80 -1.46 1.95 -6.07
CA ASN A 80 -0.75 0.79 -6.58
C ASN A 80 -0.84 0.69 -8.12
N LEU A 81 -2.01 0.93 -8.72
CA LEU A 81 -2.15 0.95 -10.18
C LEU A 81 -1.26 2.03 -10.82
N MET A 82 -1.23 3.24 -10.24
CA MET A 82 -0.38 4.32 -10.74
C MET A 82 1.11 3.99 -10.58
N ALA A 83 1.53 3.43 -9.44
CA ALA A 83 2.91 3.02 -9.21
C ALA A 83 3.35 1.94 -10.20
N LEU A 84 2.51 0.92 -10.42
CA LEU A 84 2.80 -0.16 -11.37
C LEU A 84 2.84 0.34 -12.81
N THR A 85 1.89 1.15 -13.24
CA THR A 85 1.90 1.71 -14.60
C THR A 85 3.08 2.63 -14.83
N ALA A 86 3.48 3.42 -13.82
CA ALA A 86 4.70 4.23 -13.87
C ALA A 86 5.96 3.35 -14.01
N ALA A 87 6.04 2.24 -13.25
CA ALA A 87 7.15 1.30 -13.32
C ALA A 87 7.24 0.60 -14.69
N LEU A 88 6.10 0.16 -15.25
CA LEU A 88 6.02 -0.43 -16.59
C LEU A 88 6.53 0.56 -17.66
N HIS A 89 6.09 1.82 -17.56
CA HIS A 89 6.49 2.86 -18.50
C HIS A 89 7.97 3.22 -18.37
N PHE A 90 8.44 3.43 -17.13
CA PHE A 90 9.83 3.82 -16.85
C PHE A 90 10.85 2.78 -17.29
N THR A 91 10.56 1.50 -17.06
CA THR A 91 11.48 0.40 -17.40
C THR A 91 11.32 -0.09 -18.83
N GLY A 92 10.18 0.16 -19.48
CA GLY A 92 9.81 -0.43 -20.76
C GLY A 92 9.54 -1.94 -20.70
N ARG A 93 9.44 -2.51 -19.48
CA ARG A 93 9.24 -3.94 -19.22
C ARG A 93 7.78 -4.21 -18.86
N LYS A 94 7.37 -5.51 -18.82
CA LYS A 94 5.94 -5.87 -18.68
C LYS A 94 5.62 -6.70 -17.46
N LYS A 95 6.59 -7.43 -16.89
CA LYS A 95 6.38 -8.39 -15.81
C LYS A 95 6.43 -7.69 -14.44
N ILE A 96 5.50 -8.04 -13.57
CA ILE A 96 5.41 -7.56 -12.21
C ILE A 96 5.48 -8.75 -11.27
N VAL A 97 6.44 -8.74 -10.35
CA VAL A 97 6.50 -9.72 -9.26
C VAL A 97 5.57 -9.30 -8.14
N VAL A 98 4.75 -10.23 -7.67
CA VAL A 98 3.85 -10.10 -6.53
C VAL A 98 3.90 -11.36 -5.68
N PHE A 99 3.27 -11.36 -4.52
CA PHE A 99 3.38 -12.48 -3.59
C PHE A 99 2.02 -13.10 -3.26
N SER A 100 2.02 -14.44 -3.15
CA SER A 100 0.84 -15.20 -2.74
C SER A 100 0.32 -14.70 -1.39
N GLY A 101 -0.97 -14.49 -1.29
CA GLY A 101 -1.62 -13.89 -0.12
C GLY A 101 -1.66 -12.36 -0.13
N GLY A 102 -0.94 -11.70 -1.03
CA GLY A 102 -0.89 -10.23 -1.14
C GLY A 102 -2.24 -9.63 -1.53
N TYR A 103 -2.53 -8.45 -0.98
CA TYR A 103 -3.71 -7.66 -1.32
C TYR A 103 -3.34 -6.18 -1.45
N HIS A 104 -3.42 -5.68 -2.68
CA HIS A 104 -3.05 -4.31 -3.02
C HIS A 104 -4.23 -3.49 -3.55
N GLY A 105 -5.44 -3.93 -3.22
CA GLY A 105 -6.69 -3.29 -3.62
C GLY A 105 -7.65 -4.21 -4.37
N GLY A 106 -8.86 -3.73 -4.65
CA GLY A 106 -9.97 -4.54 -5.19
C GLY A 106 -9.73 -5.15 -6.58
N VAL A 107 -8.69 -4.71 -7.29
CA VAL A 107 -8.28 -5.24 -8.61
C VAL A 107 -6.84 -5.78 -8.61
N LEU A 108 -6.24 -5.95 -7.45
CA LEU A 108 -4.86 -6.41 -7.24
C LEU A 108 -4.80 -7.34 -6.02
N GLY A 109 -5.52 -8.46 -6.08
CA GLY A 109 -5.56 -9.46 -5.01
C GLY A 109 -4.95 -10.78 -5.46
N PHE A 110 -4.04 -11.33 -4.65
CA PHE A 110 -3.24 -12.53 -4.95
C PHE A 110 -3.44 -13.63 -3.88
N GLY A 111 -4.64 -13.73 -3.32
CA GLY A 111 -5.03 -14.78 -2.38
C GLY A 111 -5.03 -16.19 -2.99
N ALA A 112 -5.47 -17.18 -2.22
CA ALA A 112 -5.54 -18.58 -2.66
C ALA A 112 -6.39 -18.81 -3.93
N ARG A 113 -7.28 -17.87 -4.23
CA ARG A 113 -8.05 -17.82 -5.49
C ARG A 113 -7.84 -16.46 -6.12
N PRO A 114 -7.45 -16.38 -7.40
CA PRO A 114 -7.38 -15.10 -8.12
C PRO A 114 -8.75 -14.41 -8.10
N LEU A 115 -8.74 -13.10 -7.88
CA LEU A 115 -9.96 -12.32 -7.99
C LEU A 115 -10.34 -12.22 -9.48
N PRO A 116 -11.63 -12.42 -9.84
CA PRO A 116 -12.07 -12.26 -11.21
C PRO A 116 -11.84 -10.86 -11.76
N THR A 117 -11.71 -9.89 -10.88
CA THR A 117 -11.47 -8.46 -11.17
C THR A 117 -10.01 -8.08 -11.25
N THR A 118 -9.07 -9.02 -11.04
CA THR A 118 -7.62 -8.71 -11.10
C THR A 118 -7.28 -8.18 -12.50
N VAL A 119 -6.62 -7.01 -12.53
CA VAL A 119 -6.17 -6.39 -13.78
C VAL A 119 -5.25 -7.33 -14.56
N PRO A 120 -5.32 -7.35 -15.89
CA PRO A 120 -4.62 -8.32 -16.74
C PRO A 120 -3.15 -7.88 -17.02
N PHE A 121 -2.39 -7.53 -15.98
CA PHE A 121 -0.95 -7.36 -16.10
C PHE A 121 -0.23 -8.71 -16.11
N ASP A 122 1.00 -8.73 -16.60
CA ASP A 122 1.84 -9.94 -16.58
C ASP A 122 2.44 -10.14 -15.17
N PHE A 123 1.69 -10.84 -14.32
CA PHE A 123 2.10 -11.11 -12.94
C PHE A 123 2.89 -12.40 -12.79
N LEU A 124 4.03 -12.33 -12.10
CA LEU A 124 4.77 -13.46 -11.56
C LEU A 124 4.48 -13.54 -10.06
N VAL A 125 3.63 -14.51 -9.68
CA VAL A 125 3.23 -14.70 -8.28
C VAL A 125 4.22 -15.66 -7.60
N LEU A 126 4.87 -15.18 -6.53
CA LEU A 126 5.87 -15.94 -5.76
C LEU A 126 5.39 -16.21 -4.33
N PRO A 127 5.94 -17.23 -3.64
CA PRO A 127 5.69 -17.41 -2.21
C PRO A 127 6.20 -16.22 -1.39
N TYR A 128 5.40 -15.80 -0.40
CA TYR A 128 5.82 -14.78 0.56
C TYR A 128 6.77 -15.38 1.60
N ASN A 129 7.77 -14.62 2.06
CA ASN A 129 8.81 -15.06 2.99
C ASN A 129 9.70 -16.23 2.49
N ASP A 130 9.78 -16.45 1.19
CA ASP A 130 10.73 -17.37 0.56
C ASP A 130 11.81 -16.58 -0.19
N ALA A 131 12.85 -16.19 0.52
CA ALA A 131 13.97 -15.41 -0.03
C ALA A 131 14.70 -16.15 -1.16
N GLN A 132 14.85 -17.47 -1.05
CA GLN A 132 15.57 -18.27 -2.04
C GLN A 132 14.82 -18.33 -3.37
N THR A 133 13.54 -18.65 -3.31
CA THR A 133 12.67 -18.68 -4.51
C THR A 133 12.58 -17.27 -5.12
N ALA A 134 12.42 -16.24 -4.30
CA ALA A 134 12.34 -14.86 -4.78
C ALA A 134 13.60 -14.46 -5.56
N ARG A 135 14.81 -14.67 -5.01
CA ARG A 135 16.08 -14.40 -5.70
C ARG A 135 16.15 -15.14 -7.03
N ALA A 136 15.96 -16.45 -7.00
CA ALA A 136 16.11 -17.29 -8.19
C ALA A 136 15.14 -16.87 -9.33
N GLN A 137 13.89 -16.55 -9.00
CA GLN A 137 12.91 -16.17 -9.99
C GLN A 137 13.10 -14.75 -10.49
N ILE A 138 13.49 -13.81 -9.63
CA ILE A 138 13.80 -12.43 -10.03
C ILE A 138 15.03 -12.41 -10.95
N GLU A 139 16.08 -13.15 -10.63
CA GLU A 139 17.27 -13.27 -11.49
C GLU A 139 16.92 -13.89 -12.85
N ARG A 140 16.16 -14.99 -12.83
CA ARG A 140 15.76 -15.70 -14.06
C ARG A 140 14.97 -14.83 -15.02
N HIS A 141 14.04 -14.03 -14.53
CA HIS A 141 13.14 -13.19 -15.32
C HIS A 141 13.58 -11.72 -15.37
N GLY A 142 14.74 -11.38 -14.83
CA GLY A 142 15.22 -10.01 -14.63
C GLY A 142 15.01 -9.06 -15.81
N PRO A 143 15.34 -9.44 -17.06
CA PRO A 143 15.14 -8.56 -18.22
C PRO A 143 13.68 -8.17 -18.50
N GLU A 144 12.71 -8.95 -17.97
CA GLU A 144 11.28 -8.74 -18.18
C GLU A 144 10.61 -7.98 -17.03
N ILE A 145 11.23 -7.98 -15.82
CA ILE A 145 10.62 -7.45 -14.60
C ILE A 145 10.70 -5.94 -14.55
N ALA A 146 9.55 -5.29 -14.52
CA ALA A 146 9.40 -3.85 -14.30
C ALA A 146 9.41 -3.48 -12.82
N ALA A 147 8.68 -4.24 -12.01
CA ALA A 147 8.52 -3.98 -10.58
C ALA A 147 8.39 -5.24 -9.75
N VAL A 148 8.79 -5.12 -8.48
CA VAL A 148 8.48 -6.05 -7.40
C VAL A 148 7.57 -5.30 -6.43
N LEU A 149 6.30 -5.70 -6.33
CA LEU A 149 5.31 -5.11 -5.42
C LEU A 149 5.14 -6.03 -4.21
N VAL A 150 5.31 -5.48 -3.02
CA VAL A 150 5.26 -6.25 -1.77
C VAL A 150 4.68 -5.43 -0.62
N GLU A 151 3.89 -6.08 0.24
CA GLU A 151 3.55 -5.53 1.56
C GLU A 151 4.69 -5.86 2.53
N PRO A 152 5.25 -4.91 3.31
CA PRO A 152 6.20 -5.25 4.39
C PRO A 152 5.59 -6.17 5.47
N MET A 153 4.27 -6.12 5.62
CA MET A 153 3.46 -7.05 6.38
C MET A 153 2.17 -7.33 5.60
N GLN A 154 1.95 -8.59 5.22
CA GLN A 154 0.72 -8.97 4.54
C GLN A 154 -0.49 -8.85 5.48
N GLY A 155 -1.32 -7.83 5.27
CA GLY A 155 -2.49 -7.57 6.09
C GLY A 155 -3.58 -8.62 5.91
N ALA A 156 -4.04 -8.82 4.69
CA ALA A 156 -5.16 -9.72 4.36
C ALA A 156 -4.88 -11.21 4.66
N SER A 157 -3.62 -11.60 4.72
CA SER A 157 -3.20 -12.97 5.06
C SER A 157 -3.05 -13.23 6.57
N GLY A 158 -3.41 -12.27 7.41
CA GLY A 158 -3.37 -12.42 8.87
C GLY A 158 -2.22 -11.67 9.55
N CYS A 159 -1.85 -10.50 9.04
CA CYS A 159 -0.78 -9.65 9.56
C CYS A 159 0.57 -10.37 9.63
N ILE A 160 0.93 -11.06 8.56
CA ILE A 160 2.19 -11.81 8.47
C ILE A 160 3.33 -10.84 8.12
N PRO A 161 4.30 -10.61 9.02
CA PRO A 161 5.43 -9.74 8.73
C PRO A 161 6.39 -10.36 7.71
N GLY A 162 6.94 -9.54 6.83
CA GLY A 162 8.05 -9.92 5.98
C GLY A 162 9.31 -10.18 6.81
N GLN A 163 9.94 -11.34 6.61
CA GLN A 163 11.20 -11.64 7.28
C GLN A 163 12.30 -10.71 6.76
N PRO A 164 13.22 -10.24 7.61
CA PRO A 164 14.26 -9.31 7.21
C PRO A 164 15.12 -9.79 6.03
N ASP A 165 15.49 -11.06 6.02
CA ASP A 165 16.26 -11.68 4.94
C ASP A 165 15.48 -11.75 3.62
N PHE A 166 14.17 -11.97 3.68
CA PHE A 166 13.29 -11.92 2.52
C PHE A 166 13.21 -10.50 1.93
N LEU A 167 12.91 -9.49 2.76
CA LEU A 167 12.81 -8.10 2.30
C LEU A 167 14.16 -7.59 1.75
N GLN A 168 15.27 -7.96 2.40
CA GLN A 168 16.61 -7.67 1.92
C GLN A 168 16.89 -8.33 0.57
N ALA A 169 16.47 -9.61 0.41
CA ALA A 169 16.60 -10.33 -0.85
C ALA A 169 15.86 -9.64 -1.99
N LEU A 170 14.64 -9.13 -1.73
CA LEU A 170 13.88 -8.38 -2.74
C LEU A 170 14.58 -7.09 -3.14
N ARG A 171 15.12 -6.34 -2.16
CA ARG A 171 15.85 -5.10 -2.45
C ARG A 171 17.08 -5.35 -3.32
N GLU A 172 17.90 -6.34 -2.93
CA GLU A 172 19.12 -6.68 -3.66
C GLU A 172 18.83 -7.18 -5.07
N SER A 173 17.90 -8.14 -5.19
CA SER A 173 17.55 -8.71 -6.49
C SER A 173 16.91 -7.68 -7.44
N ALA A 174 16.00 -6.85 -6.93
CA ALA A 174 15.40 -5.78 -7.72
C ALA A 174 16.47 -4.80 -8.24
N THR A 175 17.43 -4.42 -7.38
CA THR A 175 18.55 -3.54 -7.77
C THR A 175 19.42 -4.20 -8.84
N GLN A 176 19.78 -5.47 -8.66
CA GLN A 176 20.64 -6.22 -9.57
C GLN A 176 20.05 -6.30 -10.98
N VAL A 177 18.75 -6.53 -11.09
CA VAL A 177 18.09 -6.65 -12.41
C VAL A 177 17.57 -5.31 -12.94
N GLY A 178 17.68 -4.21 -12.18
CA GLY A 178 17.17 -2.89 -12.54
C GLY A 178 15.64 -2.80 -12.55
N ALA A 179 14.96 -3.58 -11.71
CA ALA A 179 13.54 -3.48 -11.45
C ALA A 179 13.26 -2.49 -10.31
N LEU A 180 12.06 -1.90 -10.30
CA LEU A 180 11.64 -1.04 -9.21
C LEU A 180 11.05 -1.87 -8.05
N LEU A 181 11.47 -1.58 -6.81
CA LEU A 181 10.84 -2.14 -5.61
C LEU A 181 9.77 -1.19 -5.12
N VAL A 182 8.55 -1.68 -4.99
CA VAL A 182 7.38 -0.93 -4.54
C VAL A 182 6.89 -1.54 -3.22
N PHE A 183 6.97 -0.78 -2.13
CA PHE A 183 6.37 -1.16 -0.86
C PHE A 183 4.95 -0.63 -0.76
N ASP A 184 4.00 -1.53 -0.57
CA ASP A 184 2.64 -1.19 -0.16
C ASP A 184 2.60 -1.10 1.37
N GLU A 185 2.63 0.11 1.87
CA GLU A 185 2.62 0.40 3.31
C GLU A 185 1.25 0.90 3.81
N VAL A 186 0.17 0.52 3.15
CA VAL A 186 -1.19 0.86 3.62
C VAL A 186 -1.40 0.44 5.07
N MET A 187 -0.88 -0.73 5.47
CA MET A 187 -0.96 -1.21 6.85
C MET A 187 0.18 -0.68 7.73
N THR A 188 1.40 -0.64 7.22
CA THR A 188 2.61 -0.50 8.04
C THR A 188 3.07 0.93 8.25
N SER A 189 2.73 1.87 7.37
CA SER A 189 3.22 3.26 7.43
C SER A 189 2.95 3.99 8.77
N ARG A 190 2.01 3.52 9.58
CA ARG A 190 1.62 4.12 10.87
C ARG A 190 2.16 3.36 12.08
N LEU A 191 2.75 2.19 11.88
CA LEU A 191 3.17 1.30 12.97
C LEU A 191 4.53 1.69 13.54
N ALA A 192 5.34 2.42 12.78
CA ALA A 192 6.63 2.95 13.21
C ALA A 192 6.81 4.41 12.73
N PRO A 193 7.79 5.16 13.27
CA PRO A 193 8.00 6.56 12.89
C PRO A 193 8.29 6.79 11.41
N HIS A 194 8.92 5.84 10.75
CA HIS A 194 9.30 5.92 9.33
C HIS A 194 8.71 4.80 8.46
N GLY A 195 7.64 4.16 8.94
CA GLY A 195 7.01 3.04 8.26
C GLY A 195 7.55 1.68 8.67
#